data_7d2ba9dc1f4fe784fdff43e84bfba753
#
_entry.id   7d2ba9dc1f4fe784fdff43e84bfba753
#
_cell.length_a   1.000
_cell.length_b   1.000
_cell.length_c   1.000
_cell.angle_alpha   90.00
_cell.angle_beta   90.00
_cell.angle_gamma   90.00
#
_symmetry.space_group_name_H-M   'P 1'
#
loop_
_entity.id
_entity.type
_entity.pdbx_description
1 polymer ?
#
loop_
_entity_poly.entity_id
_entity_poly.type
_entity_poly.pdbx_seq_one_letter_code
_entity_poly.pdbx_strand_id
1 'polypeptide(L)'
;AKILEAFLQAQNQIVSHVPLSQNLDSHITTQKPDVVVAIADIPDAHRINQIRNLPLPVIIFSKDSRREKIREAIQAGVASYVVDGLDTPRVLPIVEAAMSRFHETNTLKQELETTKNDLAERKLIDRAKGLIMDQRKCTEDEAYRTLRSMAMDRKKRLGDIARDVLELSKAFTT
;
A
#
# COMPACT_ATOMS: atom_id res chain seq x y z
N ALA A 1 1.58 -7.91 28.71
CA ALA A 1 0.33 -7.46 28.07
C ALA A 1 -0.49 -6.58 28.99
N LYS A 2 -1.00 -7.06 30.14
CA LYS A 2 -1.90 -6.30 31.05
C LYS A 2 -1.33 -4.95 31.54
N ILE A 3 -0.03 -4.88 31.86
CA ILE A 3 0.61 -3.63 32.32
C ILE A 3 0.62 -2.58 31.19
N LEU A 4 0.92 -3.00 29.97
CA LEU A 4 0.91 -2.13 28.81
C LEU A 4 -0.52 -1.65 28.49
N GLU A 5 -1.49 -2.54 28.54
CA GLU A 5 -2.91 -2.22 28.33
C GLU A 5 -3.39 -1.15 29.34
N ALA A 6 -3.15 -1.36 30.63
CA ALA A 6 -3.50 -0.40 31.67
C ALA A 6 -2.82 0.97 31.47
N PHE A 7 -1.56 0.97 31.05
CA PHE A 7 -0.83 2.21 30.76
C PHE A 7 -1.43 2.96 29.57
N LEU A 8 -1.68 2.27 28.46
CA LEU A 8 -2.24 2.88 27.26
C LEU A 8 -3.66 3.40 27.50
N GLN A 9 -4.48 2.67 28.26
CA GLN A 9 -5.81 3.13 28.68
C GLN A 9 -5.74 4.39 29.55
N ALA A 10 -4.76 4.48 30.47
CA ALA A 10 -4.52 5.67 31.27
C ALA A 10 -4.10 6.89 30.43
N GLN A 11 -3.62 6.67 29.21
CA GLN A 11 -3.27 7.71 28.22
C GLN A 11 -4.41 7.96 27.21
N ASN A 12 -5.66 7.60 27.55
CA ASN A 12 -6.86 7.72 26.70
C ASN A 12 -6.78 6.95 25.36
N GLN A 13 -5.98 5.87 25.31
CA GLN A 13 -5.96 4.98 24.15
C GLN A 13 -7.00 3.88 24.31
N ILE A 14 -7.72 3.57 23.22
CA ILE A 14 -8.64 2.42 23.18
C ILE A 14 -7.81 1.19 22.82
N VAL A 15 -7.73 0.23 23.73
CA VAL A 15 -6.91 -0.97 23.57
C VAL A 15 -7.80 -2.19 23.51
N SER A 16 -7.63 -3.00 22.48
CA SER A 16 -8.21 -4.34 22.41
C SER A 16 -7.11 -5.40 22.35
N HIS A 17 -7.24 -6.45 23.16
CA HIS A 17 -6.30 -7.54 23.19
C HIS A 17 -6.79 -8.70 22.34
N VAL A 18 -5.96 -9.13 21.38
CA VAL A 18 -6.25 -10.26 20.50
C VAL A 18 -5.27 -11.39 20.81
N PRO A 19 -5.74 -12.56 21.26
CA PRO A 19 -4.88 -13.73 21.42
C PRO A 19 -4.29 -14.14 20.07
N LEU A 20 -3.03 -14.55 20.09
CA LEU A 20 -2.28 -14.95 18.88
C LEU A 20 -2.86 -16.16 18.14
N SER A 21 -3.78 -16.89 18.75
CA SER A 21 -4.51 -18.02 18.16
C SER A 21 -5.74 -17.59 17.31
N GLN A 22 -6.13 -16.32 17.37
CA GLN A 22 -7.29 -15.82 16.66
C GLN A 22 -6.91 -15.17 15.32
N ASN A 23 -7.90 -15.10 14.43
CA ASN A 23 -7.70 -14.47 13.12
C ASN A 23 -7.61 -12.94 13.28
N LEU A 24 -6.44 -12.39 13.01
CA LEU A 24 -6.16 -10.97 13.12
C LEU A 24 -6.99 -10.13 12.14
N ASP A 25 -7.25 -10.62 10.93
CA ASP A 25 -7.97 -9.89 9.87
C ASP A 25 -9.41 -9.55 10.28
N SER A 26 -10.10 -10.48 10.95
CA SER A 26 -11.45 -10.25 11.44
C SER A 26 -11.51 -9.16 12.51
N HIS A 27 -10.53 -9.14 13.39
CA HIS A 27 -10.41 -8.09 14.42
C HIS A 27 -10.07 -6.73 13.84
N ILE A 28 -9.14 -6.66 12.88
CA ILE A 28 -8.79 -5.42 12.18
C ILE A 28 -10.02 -4.85 11.45
N THR A 29 -10.78 -5.70 10.75
CA THR A 29 -11.97 -5.27 10.00
C THR A 29 -13.06 -4.71 10.92
N THR A 30 -13.26 -5.34 12.09
CA THR A 30 -14.31 -4.98 13.03
C THR A 30 -13.92 -3.78 13.89
N GLN A 31 -12.71 -3.77 14.42
CA GLN A 31 -12.24 -2.77 15.39
C GLN A 31 -11.64 -1.53 14.71
N LYS A 32 -11.16 -1.67 13.46
CA LYS A 32 -10.48 -0.63 12.69
C LYS A 32 -9.42 0.11 13.50
N PRO A 33 -8.42 -0.61 14.06
CA PRO A 33 -7.39 0.00 14.87
C PRO A 33 -6.48 0.91 14.03
N ASP A 34 -5.90 1.92 14.66
CA ASP A 34 -4.90 2.80 14.03
C ASP A 34 -3.52 2.15 13.96
N VAL A 35 -3.23 1.21 14.87
CA VAL A 35 -1.95 0.52 14.97
C VAL A 35 -2.11 -0.88 15.57
N VAL A 36 -1.27 -1.82 15.14
CA VAL A 36 -1.13 -3.13 15.77
C VAL A 36 0.20 -3.20 16.52
N VAL A 37 0.13 -3.53 17.80
CA VAL A 37 1.31 -3.79 18.63
C VAL A 37 1.38 -5.30 18.91
N ALA A 38 2.37 -5.96 18.33
CA ALA A 38 2.63 -7.38 18.56
C ALA A 38 3.72 -7.55 19.62
N ILE A 39 3.44 -8.37 20.63
CA ILE A 39 4.40 -8.73 21.66
C ILE A 39 4.69 -10.20 21.53
N ALA A 40 5.92 -10.56 21.16
CA ALA A 40 6.32 -11.95 20.98
C ALA A 40 7.78 -12.14 21.39
N ASP A 41 8.07 -13.16 22.21
CA ASP A 41 9.45 -13.47 22.56
C ASP A 41 10.27 -13.82 21.32
N ILE A 42 9.72 -14.65 20.43
CA ILE A 42 10.29 -14.99 19.12
C ILE A 42 9.16 -14.95 18.09
N PRO A 43 9.14 -13.95 17.19
CA PRO A 43 8.17 -13.93 16.11
C PRO A 43 8.50 -15.03 15.09
N ASP A 44 7.55 -15.94 14.84
CA ASP A 44 7.68 -16.95 13.81
C ASP A 44 7.36 -16.42 12.41
N ALA A 45 7.82 -17.13 11.36
CA ALA A 45 7.60 -16.72 9.97
C ALA A 45 6.12 -16.68 9.58
N HIS A 46 5.29 -17.55 10.17
CA HIS A 46 3.85 -17.58 9.90
C HIS A 46 3.19 -16.29 10.37
N ARG A 47 3.52 -15.82 11.56
CA ARG A 47 3.00 -14.57 12.14
C ARG A 47 3.50 -13.33 11.41
N ILE A 48 4.77 -13.34 11.01
CA ILE A 48 5.33 -12.28 10.17
C ILE A 48 4.57 -12.21 8.84
N ASN A 49 4.20 -13.35 8.25
CA ASN A 49 3.40 -13.38 7.04
C ASN A 49 1.95 -12.90 7.23
N GLN A 50 1.34 -13.17 8.38
CA GLN A 50 -0.02 -12.66 8.69
C GLN A 50 -0.09 -11.13 8.75
N ILE A 51 0.97 -10.48 9.21
CA ILE A 51 1.06 -9.01 9.27
C ILE A 51 1.55 -8.39 7.97
N ARG A 52 2.02 -9.21 7.02
CA ARG A 52 2.45 -8.73 5.71
C ARG A 52 1.28 -8.11 4.97
N ASN A 53 1.51 -6.91 4.45
CA ASN A 53 0.51 -6.16 3.68
C ASN A 53 -0.72 -5.67 4.46
N LEU A 54 -0.66 -5.65 5.78
CA LEU A 54 -1.71 -4.96 6.54
C LEU A 54 -1.73 -3.47 6.17
N PRO A 55 -2.92 -2.87 6.02
CA PRO A 55 -3.07 -1.47 5.61
C PRO A 55 -2.84 -0.49 6.78
N LEU A 56 -2.17 -0.93 7.84
CA LEU A 56 -1.94 -0.17 9.06
C LEU A 56 -0.55 -0.47 9.65
N PRO A 57 0.03 0.42 10.45
CA PRO A 57 1.34 0.23 11.03
C PRO A 57 1.34 -0.93 12.03
N VAL A 58 2.35 -1.79 11.92
CA VAL A 58 2.60 -2.89 12.85
C VAL A 58 3.91 -2.65 13.57
N ILE A 59 3.89 -2.76 14.88
CA ILE A 59 5.07 -2.64 15.74
C ILE A 59 5.28 -3.96 16.45
N ILE A 60 6.49 -4.50 16.41
CA ILE A 60 6.86 -5.72 17.11
C ILE A 60 7.77 -5.37 18.29
N PHE A 61 7.38 -5.79 19.49
CA PHE A 61 8.26 -5.86 20.65
C PHE A 61 8.68 -7.32 20.86
N SER A 62 9.98 -7.57 20.84
CA SER A 62 10.53 -8.94 20.93
C SER A 62 11.80 -8.96 21.75
N LYS A 63 12.12 -10.14 22.30
CA LYS A 63 13.43 -10.41 22.91
C LYS A 63 14.44 -10.91 21.87
N ASP A 64 13.99 -11.26 20.68
CA ASP A 64 14.85 -11.78 19.62
C ASP A 64 15.63 -10.66 18.95
N SER A 65 16.94 -10.60 19.21
CA SER A 65 17.85 -9.58 18.67
C SER A 65 18.58 -10.04 17.38
N ARG A 66 18.25 -11.21 16.84
CA ARG A 66 18.91 -11.74 15.64
C ARG A 66 18.64 -10.85 14.44
N ARG A 67 19.69 -10.40 13.77
CA ARG A 67 19.61 -9.49 12.62
C ARG A 67 18.74 -10.04 11.49
N GLU A 68 18.75 -11.34 11.30
CA GLU A 68 17.95 -12.03 10.28
C GLU A 68 16.45 -11.84 10.55
N LYS A 69 16.02 -12.03 11.80
CA LYS A 69 14.62 -11.88 12.21
C LYS A 69 14.14 -10.43 12.13
N ILE A 70 14.97 -9.49 12.52
CA ILE A 70 14.71 -8.07 12.36
C ILE A 70 14.52 -7.73 10.88
N ARG A 71 15.41 -8.22 10.01
CA ARG A 71 15.34 -7.98 8.56
C ARG A 71 14.09 -8.60 7.94
N GLU A 72 13.77 -9.85 8.28
CA GLU A 72 12.54 -10.54 7.82
C GLU A 72 11.29 -9.73 8.18
N ALA A 73 11.20 -9.25 9.43
CA ALA A 73 10.07 -8.44 9.88
C ALA A 73 9.95 -7.10 9.12
N ILE A 74 11.06 -6.38 8.94
CA ILE A 74 11.07 -5.11 8.19
C ILE A 74 10.71 -5.35 6.71
N GLN A 75 11.23 -6.41 6.09
CA GLN A 75 10.87 -6.77 4.70
C GLN A 75 9.40 -7.20 4.57
N ALA A 76 8.80 -7.71 5.63
CA ALA A 76 7.37 -8.00 5.69
C ALA A 76 6.48 -6.76 5.86
N GLY A 77 7.07 -5.58 6.07
CA GLY A 77 6.34 -4.32 6.20
C GLY A 77 6.06 -3.87 7.62
N VAL A 78 6.75 -4.47 8.62
CA VAL A 78 6.69 -4.00 10.01
C VAL A 78 7.25 -2.58 10.11
N ALA A 79 6.47 -1.67 10.69
CA ALA A 79 6.83 -0.26 10.82
C ALA A 79 7.97 -0.04 11.83
N SER A 80 8.03 -0.86 12.89
CA SER A 80 9.09 -0.82 13.88
C SER A 80 9.29 -2.19 14.54
N TYR A 81 10.54 -2.59 14.74
CA TYR A 81 10.93 -3.77 15.50
C TYR A 81 11.79 -3.33 16.67
N VAL A 82 11.33 -3.60 17.89
CA VAL A 82 11.96 -3.13 19.13
C VAL A 82 12.45 -4.32 19.94
N VAL A 83 13.75 -4.39 20.19
CA VAL A 83 14.36 -5.42 21.01
C VAL A 83 14.39 -4.98 22.45
N ASP A 84 13.93 -5.83 23.38
CA ASP A 84 13.92 -5.64 24.84
C ASP A 84 13.33 -4.28 25.32
N GLY A 85 12.51 -3.68 24.48
CA GLY A 85 12.07 -2.29 24.66
C GLY A 85 10.66 -2.11 25.21
N LEU A 86 10.06 -3.10 25.86
CA LEU A 86 8.72 -2.97 26.46
C LEU A 86 8.80 -2.20 27.79
N ASP A 87 9.42 -1.03 27.75
CA ASP A 87 9.40 -0.06 28.85
C ASP A 87 8.22 0.90 28.63
N THR A 88 7.27 0.86 29.54
CA THR A 88 5.96 1.51 29.41
C THR A 88 6.02 2.98 28.99
N PRO A 89 6.88 3.86 29.58
CA PRO A 89 7.00 5.25 29.16
C PRO A 89 7.51 5.46 27.73
N ARG A 90 8.20 4.47 27.18
CA ARG A 90 8.79 4.54 25.82
C ARG A 90 7.85 4.07 24.72
N VAL A 91 6.76 3.36 25.07
CA VAL A 91 5.87 2.77 24.08
C VAL A 91 5.18 3.82 23.24
N LEU A 92 4.59 4.85 23.82
CA LEU A 92 3.89 5.91 23.09
C LEU A 92 4.79 6.63 22.08
N PRO A 93 5.97 7.15 22.47
CA PRO A 93 6.89 7.76 21.50
C PRO A 93 7.28 6.81 20.35
N ILE A 94 7.43 5.51 20.64
CA ILE A 94 7.74 4.51 19.60
C ILE A 94 6.54 4.32 18.67
N VAL A 95 5.33 4.24 19.20
CA VAL A 95 4.08 4.13 18.42
C VAL A 95 3.92 5.36 17.53
N GLU A 96 4.04 6.56 18.06
CA GLU A 96 3.93 7.82 17.29
C GLU A 96 4.96 7.88 16.15
N ALA A 97 6.21 7.56 16.44
CA ALA A 97 7.27 7.54 15.43
C ALA A 97 7.01 6.49 14.34
N ALA A 98 6.52 5.30 14.71
CA ALA A 98 6.21 4.24 13.77
C ALA A 98 4.99 4.60 12.89
N MET A 99 3.96 5.20 13.46
CA MET A 99 2.79 5.68 12.73
C MET A 99 3.17 6.77 11.73
N SER A 100 3.92 7.78 12.16
CA SER A 100 4.39 8.86 11.28
C SER A 100 5.18 8.32 10.10
N ARG A 101 6.15 7.42 10.35
CA ARG A 101 6.95 6.79 9.30
C ARG A 101 6.12 5.93 8.33
N PHE A 102 5.13 5.22 8.86
CA PHE A 102 4.23 4.41 8.03
C PHE A 102 3.39 5.28 7.10
N HIS A 103 2.81 6.38 7.60
CA HIS A 103 2.04 7.32 6.80
C HIS A 103 2.89 7.96 5.70
N GLU A 104 4.08 8.45 6.04
CA GLU A 104 5.02 9.01 5.07
C GLU A 104 5.37 8.00 3.96
N THR A 105 5.72 6.77 4.35
CA THR A 105 6.06 5.71 3.40
C THR A 105 4.88 5.35 2.50
N ASN A 106 3.66 5.31 3.03
CA ASN A 106 2.46 5.02 2.25
C ASN A 106 2.11 6.15 1.29
N THR A 107 2.23 7.41 1.73
CA THR A 107 2.03 8.57 0.85
C THR A 107 2.98 8.52 -0.33
N LEU A 108 4.28 8.31 -0.08
CA LEU A 108 5.28 8.19 -1.15
C LEU A 108 5.01 7.01 -2.10
N LYS A 109 4.55 5.87 -1.58
CA LYS A 109 4.15 4.72 -2.41
C LYS A 109 2.96 5.06 -3.30
N GLN A 110 1.94 5.73 -2.76
CA GLN A 110 0.76 6.13 -3.53
C GLN A 110 1.12 7.15 -4.62
N GLU A 111 1.93 8.15 -4.31
CA GLU A 111 2.42 9.12 -5.29
C GLU A 111 3.22 8.44 -6.41
N LEU A 112 4.08 7.49 -6.05
CA LEU A 112 4.85 6.72 -7.04
C LEU A 112 3.94 5.89 -7.95
N GLU A 113 2.94 5.21 -7.40
CA GLU A 113 1.98 4.41 -8.18
C GLU A 113 1.14 5.31 -9.09
N THR A 114 0.66 6.45 -8.60
CA THR A 114 -0.08 7.42 -9.40
C THR A 114 0.79 7.92 -10.56
N THR A 115 2.02 8.35 -10.28
CA THR A 115 2.95 8.84 -11.31
C THR A 115 3.28 7.78 -12.36
N LYS A 116 3.47 6.53 -11.95
CA LYS A 116 3.69 5.41 -12.89
C LYS A 116 2.48 5.17 -13.79
N ASN A 117 1.27 5.21 -13.21
CA ASN A 117 0.03 5.02 -13.95
C ASN A 117 -0.19 6.15 -14.96
N ASP A 118 0.04 7.40 -14.56
CA ASP A 118 -0.06 8.57 -15.44
C ASP A 118 0.92 8.48 -16.60
N LEU A 119 2.16 8.09 -16.32
CA LEU A 119 3.17 7.88 -17.37
C LEU A 119 2.80 6.75 -18.32
N ALA A 120 2.27 5.65 -17.80
CA ALA A 120 1.80 4.52 -18.62
C ALA A 120 0.61 4.94 -19.51
N GLU A 121 -0.34 5.67 -18.95
CA GLU A 121 -1.50 6.20 -19.68
C GLU A 121 -1.05 7.16 -20.79
N ARG A 122 -0.15 8.10 -20.49
CA ARG A 122 0.40 9.03 -21.50
C ARG A 122 1.06 8.27 -22.66
N LYS A 123 1.88 7.25 -22.36
CA LYS A 123 2.49 6.41 -23.41
C LYS A 123 1.47 5.68 -24.27
N LEU A 124 0.36 5.23 -23.68
CA LEU A 124 -0.73 4.59 -24.46
C LEU A 124 -1.41 5.59 -25.38
N ILE A 125 -1.71 6.79 -24.88
CA ILE A 125 -2.32 7.87 -25.69
C ILE A 125 -1.40 8.27 -26.84
N ASP A 126 -0.10 8.45 -26.59
CA ASP A 126 0.87 8.82 -27.62
C ASP A 126 1.00 7.77 -28.71
N ARG A 127 1.00 6.48 -28.34
CA ARG A 127 1.00 5.39 -29.32
C ARG A 127 -0.30 5.35 -30.15
N ALA A 128 -1.45 5.53 -29.51
CA ALA A 128 -2.73 5.55 -30.19
C ALA A 128 -2.86 6.76 -31.13
N LYS A 129 -2.35 7.93 -30.76
CA LYS A 129 -2.23 9.09 -31.64
C LYS A 129 -1.39 8.75 -32.87
N GLY A 130 -0.18 8.20 -32.68
CA GLY A 130 0.70 7.80 -33.77
C GLY A 130 0.00 6.85 -34.76
N LEU A 131 -0.71 5.86 -34.24
CA LEU A 131 -1.48 4.93 -35.07
C LEU A 131 -2.56 5.65 -35.89
N ILE A 132 -3.33 6.55 -35.29
CA ILE A 132 -4.38 7.31 -35.99
C ILE A 132 -3.78 8.23 -37.04
N MET A 133 -2.66 8.90 -36.72
CA MET A 133 -1.91 9.74 -37.66
C MET A 133 -1.49 8.95 -38.90
N ASP A 134 -0.93 7.75 -38.70
CA ASP A 134 -0.47 6.88 -39.78
C ASP A 134 -1.63 6.37 -40.68
N GLN A 135 -2.73 5.98 -40.06
CA GLN A 135 -3.88 5.43 -40.80
C GLN A 135 -4.69 6.51 -41.51
N ARG A 136 -4.88 7.68 -40.90
CA ARG A 136 -5.72 8.77 -41.42
C ARG A 136 -4.95 9.87 -42.11
N LYS A 137 -3.61 9.83 -42.08
CA LYS A 137 -2.71 10.87 -42.62
C LYS A 137 -3.05 12.25 -42.08
N CYS A 138 -3.37 12.33 -40.81
CA CYS A 138 -3.79 13.55 -40.11
C CYS A 138 -2.71 14.04 -39.14
N THR A 139 -2.88 15.27 -38.65
CA THR A 139 -1.98 15.87 -37.66
C THR A 139 -2.18 15.27 -36.28
N GLU A 140 -1.22 15.52 -35.37
CA GLU A 140 -1.31 15.06 -33.97
C GLU A 140 -2.54 15.63 -33.25
N ASP A 141 -2.85 16.90 -33.48
CA ASP A 141 -4.03 17.56 -32.92
C ASP A 141 -5.34 16.91 -33.38
N GLU A 142 -5.44 16.55 -34.65
CA GLU A 142 -6.60 15.85 -35.19
C GLU A 142 -6.74 14.45 -34.65
N ALA A 143 -5.62 13.73 -34.51
CA ALA A 143 -5.59 12.41 -33.89
C ALA A 143 -6.04 12.46 -32.42
N TYR A 144 -5.55 13.44 -31.67
CA TYR A 144 -5.96 13.65 -30.27
C TYR A 144 -7.44 14.01 -30.14
N ARG A 145 -7.95 14.92 -30.98
CA ARG A 145 -9.39 15.23 -31.03
C ARG A 145 -10.25 14.01 -31.33
N THR A 146 -9.79 13.17 -32.24
CA THR A 146 -10.46 11.90 -32.56
C THR A 146 -10.55 10.99 -31.35
N LEU A 147 -9.43 10.76 -30.64
CA LEU A 147 -9.44 9.96 -29.41
C LEU A 147 -10.36 10.55 -28.34
N ARG A 148 -10.33 11.86 -28.19
CA ARG A 148 -11.18 12.58 -27.21
C ARG A 148 -12.66 12.46 -27.54
N SER A 149 -13.06 12.62 -28.81
CA SER A 149 -14.44 12.42 -29.25
C SER A 149 -14.91 11.00 -28.93
N MET A 150 -14.11 9.99 -29.29
CA MET A 150 -14.41 8.58 -28.97
C MET A 150 -14.57 8.33 -27.47
N ALA A 151 -13.76 9.00 -26.64
CA ALA A 151 -13.83 8.89 -25.18
C ALA A 151 -15.14 9.49 -24.65
N MET A 152 -15.54 10.65 -25.17
CA MET A 152 -16.79 11.30 -24.81
C MET A 152 -18.01 10.49 -25.24
N ASP A 153 -18.03 10.01 -26.48
CA ASP A 153 -19.15 9.23 -27.04
C ASP A 153 -19.36 7.91 -26.29
N ARG A 154 -18.28 7.28 -25.85
CA ARG A 154 -18.31 6.01 -25.11
C ARG A 154 -18.33 6.18 -23.59
N LYS A 155 -18.27 7.41 -23.07
CA LYS A 155 -18.17 7.72 -21.63
C LYS A 155 -17.03 6.95 -20.93
N LYS A 156 -15.91 6.79 -21.61
CA LYS A 156 -14.70 6.11 -21.13
C LYS A 156 -13.56 7.12 -20.91
N ARG A 157 -12.55 6.74 -20.12
CA ARG A 157 -11.31 7.51 -19.99
C ARG A 157 -10.52 7.47 -21.29
N LEU A 158 -9.76 8.53 -21.54
CA LEU A 158 -8.95 8.65 -22.76
C LEU A 158 -7.94 7.50 -22.91
N GLY A 159 -7.30 7.10 -21.79
CA GLY A 159 -6.38 5.97 -21.75
C GLY A 159 -7.02 4.62 -22.09
N ASP A 160 -8.29 4.41 -21.69
CA ASP A 160 -9.02 3.18 -22.03
C ASP A 160 -9.34 3.13 -23.53
N ILE A 161 -9.75 4.25 -24.11
CA ILE A 161 -9.95 4.36 -25.56
C ILE A 161 -8.64 4.16 -26.33
N ALA A 162 -7.54 4.74 -25.83
CA ALA A 162 -6.23 4.53 -26.44
C ALA A 162 -5.83 3.05 -26.44
N ARG A 163 -6.12 2.33 -25.36
CA ARG A 163 -5.90 0.87 -25.27
C ARG A 163 -6.80 0.12 -26.25
N ASP A 164 -8.10 0.41 -26.26
CA ASP A 164 -9.06 -0.21 -27.19
C ASP A 164 -8.61 -0.04 -28.68
N VAL A 165 -8.15 1.17 -29.05
CA VAL A 165 -7.66 1.47 -30.39
C VAL A 165 -6.40 0.66 -30.73
N LEU A 166 -5.46 0.56 -29.80
CA LEU A 166 -4.23 -0.22 -30.00
C LEU A 166 -4.48 -1.73 -30.06
N GLU A 167 -5.44 -2.25 -29.30
CA GLU A 167 -5.84 -3.66 -29.35
C GLU A 167 -6.51 -4.01 -30.67
N LEU A 168 -7.43 -3.16 -31.13
CA LEU A 168 -8.08 -3.34 -32.43
C LEU A 168 -7.06 -3.35 -33.58
N SER A 169 -6.07 -2.46 -33.54
CA SER A 169 -5.05 -2.43 -34.60
C SER A 169 -4.22 -3.69 -34.68
N LYS A 170 -3.90 -4.31 -33.55
CA LYS A 170 -3.17 -5.59 -33.52
C LYS A 170 -3.97 -6.73 -34.17
N ALA A 171 -5.29 -6.73 -33.97
CA ALA A 171 -6.17 -7.75 -34.55
C ALA A 171 -6.27 -7.67 -36.07
N PHE A 172 -5.94 -6.51 -36.67
CA PHE A 172 -5.97 -6.31 -38.12
C PHE A 172 -4.59 -6.43 -38.80
N THR A 173 -3.51 -6.59 -38.05
CA THR A 173 -2.13 -6.63 -38.56
C THR A 173 -1.59 -8.08 -38.61
N THR A 174 -2.40 -9.07 -38.26
CA THR A 174 -2.10 -10.51 -38.40
C THR A 174 -2.77 -11.06 -39.65
#